data_f3611c5c1a1c5cd533ec49f68b1b1be6
#
_entry.id   f3611c5c1a1c5cd533ec49f68b1b1be6
#
_cell.length_a   1.000
_cell.length_b   1.000
_cell.length_c   1.000
_cell.angle_alpha   90.00
_cell.angle_beta   90.00
_cell.angle_gamma   90.00
#
_symmetry.space_group_name_H-M   'P 1'
#
loop_
_entity.id
_entity.type
_entity.pdbx_description
1 polymer ?
#
loop_
_entity_poly.entity_id
_entity_poly.type
_entity_poly.pdbx_seq_one_letter_code
_entity_poly.pdbx_strand_id
1 'polypeptide(L)'
;VPVLRCVELATGKARWSVDDFGDCMMLLSGDRLLALMETGELVLGRVTPAGWREISRAQIVGSGARSQPALANGRLFVRDRDQLVCLDVP
;
A
#
# COMPACT_ATOMS: atom_id res chain seq x y z
N VAL A 1 10.31 -10.74 -9.05
CA VAL A 1 10.43 -9.60 -8.15
C VAL A 1 9.19 -8.73 -8.30
N PRO A 2 8.51 -8.38 -7.21
CA PRO A 2 7.27 -7.60 -7.29
C PRO A 2 7.50 -6.20 -7.81
N VAL A 3 6.64 -5.77 -8.72
CA VAL A 3 6.73 -4.47 -9.38
C VAL A 3 5.40 -3.74 -9.17
N LEU A 4 5.46 -2.48 -8.76
CA LEU A 4 4.30 -1.58 -8.78
C LEU A 4 4.27 -0.89 -10.14
N ARG A 5 3.18 -1.05 -10.87
CA ARG A 5 3.09 -0.52 -12.23
C ARG A 5 1.78 0.21 -12.44
N CYS A 6 1.87 1.36 -13.09
CA CYS A 6 0.70 2.10 -13.56
C CYS A 6 0.52 1.84 -15.04
N VAL A 7 -0.65 1.36 -15.42
CA VAL A 7 -0.93 0.94 -16.79
C VAL A 7 -2.12 1.73 -17.32
N GLU A 8 -2.00 2.22 -18.54
CA GLU A 8 -3.11 2.86 -19.23
C GLU A 8 -4.12 1.79 -19.64
N LEU A 9 -5.35 1.92 -19.14
CA LEU A 9 -6.36 0.88 -19.34
C LEU A 9 -6.71 0.68 -20.81
N ALA A 10 -6.77 1.75 -21.58
CA ALA A 10 -7.19 1.68 -22.97
C ALA A 10 -6.17 0.97 -23.87
N THR A 11 -4.89 1.04 -23.57
CA THR A 11 -3.82 0.54 -24.44
C THR A 11 -3.00 -0.58 -23.83
N GLY A 12 -3.05 -0.74 -22.52
CA GLY A 12 -2.20 -1.68 -21.78
C GLY A 12 -0.76 -1.21 -21.62
N LYS A 13 -0.45 0.01 -22.03
CA LYS A 13 0.91 0.53 -21.90
C LYS A 13 1.20 1.02 -20.50
N ALA A 14 2.39 0.70 -20.00
CA ALA A 14 2.85 1.19 -18.71
C ALA A 14 3.23 2.67 -18.81
N ARG A 15 2.72 3.46 -17.87
CA ARG A 15 3.11 4.87 -17.77
C ARG A 15 4.34 5.02 -16.88
N TRP A 16 4.45 4.19 -15.86
CA TRP A 16 5.62 4.11 -14.99
C TRP A 16 5.61 2.78 -14.26
N SER A 17 6.76 2.41 -13.71
CA SER A 17 6.87 1.24 -12.85
C SER A 17 7.94 1.47 -11.77
N VAL A 18 7.76 0.80 -10.64
CA VAL A 18 8.70 0.82 -9.52
C VAL A 18 9.13 -0.62 -9.28
N ASP A 19 10.41 -0.89 -9.47
CA ASP A 19 10.97 -2.22 -9.26
C ASP A 19 11.16 -2.50 -7.77
N ASP A 20 11.11 -3.77 -7.40
CA ASP A 20 11.32 -4.23 -6.02
C ASP A 20 10.39 -3.57 -5.01
N PHE A 21 9.15 -3.34 -5.41
CA PHE A 21 8.18 -2.72 -4.51
C PHE A 21 7.88 -3.60 -3.28
N GLY A 22 7.83 -4.90 -3.47
CA GLY A 22 7.53 -5.86 -2.43
C GLY A 22 6.13 -6.43 -2.53
N ASP A 23 5.94 -7.61 -1.91
CA ASP A 23 4.61 -8.22 -1.82
C ASP A 23 3.78 -7.46 -0.80
N CYS A 24 2.55 -7.11 -1.16
CA CYS A 24 1.72 -6.28 -0.30
C CYS A 24 0.24 -6.44 -0.60
N MET A 25 -0.57 -5.98 0.34
CA MET A 25 -2.00 -5.71 0.16
C MET A 25 -2.17 -4.20 0.04
N MET A 26 -3.00 -3.75 -0.89
CA MET A 26 -3.12 -2.32 -1.19
C MET A 26 -4.53 -1.80 -1.04
N LEU A 27 -4.63 -0.56 -0.57
CA LEU A 27 -5.87 0.23 -0.58
C LEU A 27 -5.59 1.56 -1.24
N LEU A 28 -6.53 2.02 -2.06
CA LEU A 28 -6.44 3.31 -2.72
C LEU A 28 -7.56 4.22 -2.21
N SER A 29 -7.20 5.42 -1.77
CA SER A 29 -8.14 6.45 -1.35
C SER A 29 -7.76 7.75 -2.04
N GLY A 30 -8.54 8.15 -3.06
CA GLY A 30 -8.15 9.26 -3.91
C GLY A 30 -6.85 8.96 -4.63
N ASP A 31 -5.84 9.81 -4.45
CA ASP A 31 -4.51 9.61 -5.00
C ASP A 31 -3.54 8.99 -3.98
N ARG A 32 -4.02 8.59 -2.80
CA ARG A 32 -3.20 8.01 -1.76
C ARG A 32 -3.28 6.50 -1.80
N LEU A 33 -2.12 5.87 -1.87
CA LEU A 33 -1.98 4.42 -1.84
C LEU A 33 -1.43 4.00 -0.48
N LEU A 34 -2.15 3.08 0.16
CA LEU A 34 -1.72 2.44 1.39
C LEU A 34 -1.32 1.01 1.05
N ALA A 35 -0.09 0.65 1.30
CA ALA A 35 0.43 -0.68 1.02
C ALA A 35 0.90 -1.34 2.31
N LEU A 36 0.24 -2.42 2.69
CA LEU A 36 0.67 -3.23 3.81
C LEU A 36 1.58 -4.32 3.26
N MET A 37 2.87 -4.20 3.53
CA MET A 37 3.88 -5.13 3.06
C MET A 37 3.83 -6.44 3.86
N GLU A 38 4.28 -7.51 3.24
CA GLU A 38 4.38 -8.81 3.91
C GLU A 38 5.28 -8.75 5.15
N THR A 39 6.23 -7.84 5.16
CA THR A 39 7.10 -7.58 6.31
C THR A 39 6.39 -6.96 7.51
N GLY A 40 5.15 -6.49 7.32
CA GLY A 40 4.40 -5.77 8.34
C GLY A 40 4.60 -4.26 8.30
N GLU A 41 5.41 -3.77 7.37
CA GLU A 41 5.53 -2.34 7.15
C GLU A 41 4.31 -1.79 6.42
N LEU A 42 3.84 -0.64 6.85
CA LEU A 42 2.80 0.11 6.15
C LEU A 42 3.45 1.26 5.41
N VAL A 43 3.21 1.32 4.11
CA VAL A 43 3.75 2.37 3.24
C VAL A 43 2.59 3.24 2.79
N LEU A 44 2.72 4.54 2.98
CA LEU A 44 1.78 5.54 2.47
C LEU A 44 2.46 6.31 1.36
N GLY A 45 1.81 6.43 0.23
CA GLY A 45 2.34 7.20 -0.87
C GLY A 45 1.26 7.84 -1.72
N ARG A 46 1.69 8.71 -2.58
CA ARG A 46 0.81 9.33 -3.57
C ARG A 46 1.03 8.66 -4.92
N VAL A 47 -0.07 8.30 -5.56
CA VAL A 47 -0.04 7.64 -6.86
C VAL A 47 -0.85 8.45 -7.87
N THR A 48 -0.22 8.78 -9.00
CA THR A 48 -0.85 9.52 -10.08
C THR A 48 -0.39 8.94 -11.41
N PRO A 49 -1.01 9.31 -12.54
CA PRO A 49 -0.48 8.89 -13.84
C PRO A 49 0.95 9.35 -14.11
N ALA A 50 1.45 10.34 -13.37
CA ALA A 50 2.81 10.86 -13.52
C ALA A 50 3.85 10.09 -12.71
N GLY A 51 3.45 9.34 -11.68
CA GLY A 51 4.41 8.57 -10.90
C GLY A 51 3.94 8.17 -9.53
N TRP A 52 4.84 7.54 -8.81
CA TRP A 52 4.71 7.11 -7.43
C TRP A 52 5.61 7.95 -6.54
N ARG A 53 5.09 8.37 -5.39
CA ARG A 53 5.86 9.12 -4.41
C ARG A 53 5.56 8.59 -3.01
N GLU A 54 6.54 7.96 -2.38
CA GLU A 54 6.40 7.51 -1.01
C GLU A 54 6.41 8.72 -0.06
N ILE A 55 5.43 8.74 0.86
CA ILE A 55 5.28 9.82 1.84
C ILE A 55 5.84 9.38 3.20
N SER A 56 5.45 8.18 3.66
CA SER A 56 5.94 7.66 4.92
C SER A 56 5.88 6.15 4.96
N ARG A 57 6.62 5.58 5.90
CA ARG A 57 6.73 4.14 6.09
C ARG A 57 6.97 3.84 7.56
N ALA A 58 6.28 2.85 8.10
CA ALA A 58 6.45 2.44 9.49
C ALA A 58 6.16 0.96 9.66
N GLN A 59 6.87 0.32 10.58
CA GLN A 59 6.60 -1.04 11.00
C GLN A 59 5.39 -1.02 11.91
N ILE A 60 4.28 -1.57 11.47
CA ILE A 60 3.00 -1.49 12.19
C ILE A 60 2.64 -2.82 12.84
N VAL A 61 2.86 -3.92 12.15
CA VAL A 61 2.57 -5.28 12.62
C VAL A 61 3.77 -6.16 12.33
N GLY A 62 3.72 -7.41 12.78
CA GLY A 62 4.79 -8.37 12.50
C GLY A 62 4.80 -8.83 11.06
N SER A 63 5.87 -9.52 10.66
CA SER A 63 5.98 -10.09 9.34
C SER A 63 4.94 -11.18 9.12
N GLY A 64 4.63 -11.46 7.87
CA GLY A 64 3.61 -12.44 7.50
C GLY A 64 2.20 -11.88 7.51
N ALA A 65 2.03 -10.55 7.54
CA ALA A 65 0.73 -9.91 7.42
C ALA A 65 0.13 -10.20 6.06
N ARG A 66 -0.99 -10.92 6.05
CA ARG A 66 -1.64 -11.37 4.81
C ARG A 66 -3.12 -10.99 4.73
N SER A 67 -3.64 -10.38 5.79
CA SER A 67 -5.03 -9.96 5.81
C SER A 67 -5.16 -8.60 5.14
N GLN A 68 -6.20 -8.47 4.31
CA GLN A 68 -6.49 -7.21 3.65
C GLN A 68 -6.77 -6.13 4.69
N PRO A 69 -6.07 -5.00 4.66
CA PRO A 69 -6.40 -3.89 5.54
C PRO A 69 -7.75 -3.28 5.17
N ALA A 70 -8.38 -2.63 6.14
CA ALA A 70 -9.67 -1.97 5.94
C ALA A 70 -9.58 -0.51 6.34
N LEU A 71 -10.12 0.36 5.50
CA LEU A 71 -10.14 1.79 5.74
C LEU A 71 -11.57 2.25 5.98
N ALA A 72 -11.79 2.94 7.10
CA ALA A 72 -13.10 3.47 7.45
C ALA A 72 -12.94 4.77 8.24
N ASN A 73 -13.62 5.83 7.82
CA ASN A 73 -13.66 7.12 8.52
C ASN A 73 -12.26 7.68 8.84
N GLY A 74 -11.31 7.57 7.89
CA GLY A 74 -9.96 8.04 8.07
C GLY A 74 -9.10 7.18 8.98
N ARG A 75 -9.59 6.00 9.36
CA ARG A 75 -8.84 5.05 10.19
C ARG A 75 -8.58 3.78 9.43
N LEU A 76 -7.34 3.31 9.52
CA LEU A 76 -6.92 2.07 8.91
C LEU A 76 -6.86 0.98 9.97
N PHE A 77 -7.47 -0.16 9.66
CA PHE A 77 -7.45 -1.34 10.52
C PHE A 77 -6.58 -2.40 9.88
N VAL A 78 -5.53 -2.80 10.60
CA VAL A 78 -4.54 -3.76 10.14
C VAL A 78 -4.37 -4.84 11.19
N ARG A 79 -4.21 -6.08 10.77
CA ARG A 79 -3.96 -7.14 11.74
C ARG A 79 -2.83 -8.07 11.28
N ASP A 80 -2.16 -8.65 12.26
CA ASP A 80 -1.33 -9.84 12.06
C ASP A 80 -1.96 -11.02 12.84
N ARG A 81 -1.16 -12.03 13.16
CA ARG A 81 -1.67 -13.22 13.85
C ARG A 81 -2.06 -12.95 15.30
N ASP A 82 -1.49 -11.93 15.91
CA ASP A 82 -1.56 -11.72 17.34
C ASP A 82 -2.30 -10.43 17.74
N GLN A 83 -2.44 -9.48 16.83
CA GLN A 83 -3.01 -8.17 17.18
C GLN A 83 -3.79 -7.54 16.05
N LEU A 84 -4.71 -6.68 16.43
CA LEU A 84 -5.44 -5.77 15.55
C LEU A 84 -5.02 -4.35 15.91
N VAL A 85 -4.57 -3.60 14.92
CA VAL A 85 -4.07 -2.24 15.09
C VAL A 85 -4.97 -1.27 14.33
N CYS A 86 -5.36 -0.18 14.99
CA CYS A 86 -6.11 0.91 14.39
C CYS A 86 -5.20 2.13 14.28
N LEU A 87 -5.13 2.71 13.09
CA LEU A 87 -4.24 3.82 12.78
C LEU A 87 -5.04 5.00 12.24
N ASP A 88 -4.69 6.20 12.68
CA ASP A 88 -5.18 7.41 12.03
C ASP A 88 -4.39 7.64 10.75
N VAL A 89 -5.10 7.86 9.65
CA VAL A 89 -4.49 8.08 8.34
C VAL A 89 -4.67 9.55 7.96
N PRO A 90 -3.57 10.27 7.69
CA PRO A 90 -3.64 11.67 7.28
C PRO A 90 -4.27 11.89 5.91
#